data_2fed96817cbcd31fa576d3675aeb91b4
#
_entry.id   2fed96817cbcd31fa576d3675aeb91b4
#
_cell.length_a   1.000
_cell.length_b   1.000
_cell.length_c   1.000
_cell.angle_alpha   90.00
_cell.angle_beta   90.00
_cell.angle_gamma   90.00
#
_symmetry.space_group_name_H-M   'P 1'
#
loop_
_entity.id
_entity.type
_entity.pdbx_description
1 polymer ?
#
loop_
_entity_poly.entity_id
_entity_poly.type
_entity_poly.pdbx_seq_one_letter_code
_entity_poly.pdbx_strand_id
1 'polypeptide(L)'
;MGNTSKNRNFIYYILILITILFWSSTFVSTKVLLRDFKPIDLFVYRFILAYILTFPFHPHFHKPESLKTELLEVALGITGGSLYFLGESYAIKYSTPSNVAIIVATAPLATIFLASRFLKSEQITRQVVLGGLIALAGVLMVVYNGIAMPYIQPVSCLLAIISVISWGFYSIIIKIIDSRYPTAYITRKTFFWAVVTILPLYFATKDPFNPRLFLKPENAFNLLMLAFFASTMAYAIWGKATAVLGAAKTNNFIYMIPLFTLIESSIILGEPFSIYAVLGAVLILGGVITAELARGTK
;
A
#
# COMPACT_ATOMS: atom_id res chain seq x y z
N MET A 1 -4.74 -36.38 12.81
CA MET A 1 -4.09 -35.41 11.87
C MET A 1 -4.90 -34.13 11.57
N GLY A 2 -6.21 -34.05 11.82
CA GLY A 2 -7.03 -32.86 11.53
C GLY A 2 -6.83 -31.64 12.44
N ASN A 3 -6.43 -31.82 13.69
CA ASN A 3 -6.39 -30.72 14.68
C ASN A 3 -5.12 -29.83 14.53
N THR A 4 -3.99 -30.40 14.11
CA THR A 4 -2.73 -29.67 13.91
C THR A 4 -2.76 -28.75 12.68
N SER A 5 -3.47 -29.13 11.62
CA SER A 5 -3.62 -28.28 10.41
C SER A 5 -4.56 -27.09 10.66
N LYS A 6 -5.63 -27.30 11.44
CA LYS A 6 -6.59 -26.26 11.82
C LYS A 6 -5.98 -25.19 12.72
N ASN A 7 -5.18 -25.62 13.72
CA ASN A 7 -4.44 -24.69 14.59
C ASN A 7 -3.35 -23.91 13.84
N ARG A 8 -2.68 -24.53 12.86
CA ARG A 8 -1.68 -23.86 12.04
C ARG A 8 -2.31 -22.76 11.19
N ASN A 9 -3.43 -23.02 10.55
CA ASN A 9 -4.14 -22.01 9.75
C ASN A 9 -4.63 -20.83 10.61
N PHE A 10 -5.09 -21.09 11.83
CA PHE A 10 -5.54 -20.04 12.76
C PHE A 10 -4.43 -19.04 13.11
N ILE A 11 -3.20 -19.52 13.35
CA ILE A 11 -2.04 -18.65 13.58
C ILE A 11 -1.82 -17.69 12.40
N TYR A 12 -1.92 -18.17 11.16
CA TYR A 12 -1.74 -17.31 9.98
C TYR A 12 -2.86 -16.27 9.82
N TYR A 13 -4.08 -16.55 10.23
CA TYR A 13 -5.14 -15.53 10.28
C TYR A 13 -4.83 -14.42 11.28
N ILE A 14 -4.31 -14.74 12.47
CA ILE A 14 -3.85 -13.74 13.44
C ILE A 14 -2.69 -12.92 12.86
N LEU A 15 -1.70 -13.57 12.25
CA LEU A 15 -0.57 -12.89 11.63
C LEU A 15 -0.98 -11.94 10.50
N ILE A 16 -1.98 -12.32 9.70
CA ILE A 16 -2.56 -11.43 8.68
C ILE A 16 -3.21 -10.21 9.33
N LEU A 17 -4.02 -10.39 10.37
CA LEU A 17 -4.64 -9.26 11.08
C LEU A 17 -3.58 -8.31 11.65
N ILE A 18 -2.49 -8.82 12.22
CA ILE A 18 -1.36 -8.00 12.67
C ILE A 18 -0.73 -7.24 11.48
N THR A 19 -0.57 -7.89 10.33
CA THR A 19 -0.07 -7.23 9.11
C THR A 19 -0.98 -6.10 8.66
N ILE A 20 -2.31 -6.32 8.69
CA ILE A 20 -3.29 -5.29 8.33
C ILE A 20 -3.23 -4.13 9.31
N LEU A 21 -3.10 -4.37 10.62
CA LEU A 21 -2.86 -3.32 11.62
C LEU A 21 -1.58 -2.52 11.33
N PHE A 22 -0.48 -3.18 10.98
CA PHE A 22 0.74 -2.46 10.59
C PHE A 22 0.53 -1.62 9.32
N TRP A 23 -0.19 -2.13 8.34
CA TRP A 23 -0.46 -1.37 7.11
C TRP A 23 -1.45 -0.23 7.32
N SER A 24 -2.48 -0.39 8.14
CA SER A 24 -3.38 0.71 8.49
C SER A 24 -2.67 1.82 9.26
N SER A 25 -1.80 1.45 10.21
CA SER A 25 -1.00 2.41 10.97
C SER A 25 -0.02 3.21 10.10
N THR A 26 0.32 2.75 8.89
CA THR A 26 1.21 3.53 8.00
C THR A 26 0.61 4.88 7.62
N PHE A 27 -0.69 4.96 7.41
CA PHE A 27 -1.37 6.22 7.06
C PHE A 27 -1.27 7.23 8.19
N VAL A 28 -1.49 6.78 9.43
CA VAL A 28 -1.40 7.62 10.64
C VAL A 28 0.05 8.01 10.91
N SER A 29 0.98 7.06 10.90
CA SER A 29 2.42 7.31 11.09
C SER A 29 2.97 8.28 10.05
N THR A 30 2.56 8.15 8.78
CA THR A 30 2.93 9.09 7.72
C THR A 30 2.42 10.49 8.04
N LYS A 31 1.16 10.65 8.49
CA LYS A 31 0.61 11.96 8.86
C LYS A 31 1.37 12.61 10.00
N VAL A 32 1.74 11.84 11.02
CA VAL A 32 2.54 12.30 12.15
C VAL A 32 3.90 12.80 11.67
N LEU A 33 4.62 11.99 10.88
CA LEU A 33 5.95 12.34 10.36
C LEU A 33 5.93 13.55 9.41
N LEU A 34 4.84 13.76 8.67
CA LEU A 34 4.68 14.92 7.78
C LEU A 34 4.53 16.27 8.52
N ARG A 35 4.47 16.26 9.85
CA ARG A 35 4.58 17.48 10.66
C ARG A 35 6.02 18.05 10.65
N ASP A 36 7.00 17.15 10.60
CA ASP A 36 8.41 17.49 10.70
C ASP A 36 9.21 17.26 9.40
N PHE A 37 8.76 16.31 8.56
CA PHE A 37 9.44 15.92 7.33
C PHE A 37 8.63 16.29 6.09
N LYS A 38 9.30 16.65 5.01
CA LYS A 38 8.65 16.72 3.69
C LYS A 38 8.40 15.31 3.14
N PRO A 39 7.40 15.11 2.28
CA PRO A 39 7.09 13.78 1.72
C PRO A 39 8.28 13.09 1.05
N ILE A 40 9.13 13.84 0.33
CA ILE A 40 10.32 13.31 -0.34
C ILE A 40 11.35 12.83 0.66
N ASP A 41 11.62 13.61 1.71
CA ASP A 41 12.58 13.26 2.76
C ASP A 41 12.13 12.01 3.50
N LEU A 42 10.85 12.01 3.92
CA LEU A 42 10.24 10.88 4.59
C LEU A 42 10.33 9.61 3.73
N PHE A 43 10.07 9.74 2.42
CA PHE A 43 10.20 8.63 1.48
C PHE A 43 11.61 8.06 1.48
N VAL A 44 12.62 8.91 1.30
CA VAL A 44 14.03 8.48 1.21
C VAL A 44 14.47 7.81 2.51
N TYR A 45 14.19 8.42 3.67
CA TYR A 45 14.57 7.86 4.97
C TYR A 45 13.89 6.53 5.26
N ARG A 46 12.58 6.44 5.01
CA ARG A 46 11.82 5.20 5.15
C ARG A 46 12.39 4.07 4.30
N PHE A 47 12.63 4.32 3.01
CA PHE A 47 13.01 3.26 2.09
C PHE A 47 14.49 2.87 2.18
N ILE A 48 15.39 3.79 2.53
CA ILE A 48 16.77 3.43 2.87
C ILE A 48 16.78 2.52 4.09
N LEU A 49 16.06 2.90 5.16
CA LEU A 49 15.98 2.10 6.36
C LEU A 49 15.32 0.74 6.10
N ALA A 50 14.22 0.69 5.36
CA ALA A 50 13.57 -0.55 4.96
C ALA A 50 14.50 -1.45 4.12
N TYR A 51 15.25 -0.90 3.18
CA TYR A 51 16.24 -1.63 2.39
C TYR A 51 17.31 -2.29 3.28
N ILE A 52 17.86 -1.53 4.24
CA ILE A 52 18.86 -2.04 5.19
C ILE A 52 18.25 -3.15 6.07
N LEU A 53 17.04 -2.95 6.58
CA LEU A 53 16.36 -3.90 7.46
C LEU A 53 15.86 -5.16 6.75
N THR A 54 15.65 -5.11 5.44
CA THR A 54 15.31 -6.30 4.64
C THR A 54 16.53 -7.15 4.27
N PHE A 55 17.73 -6.60 4.35
CA PHE A 55 18.96 -7.28 3.97
C PHE A 55 19.20 -8.61 4.71
N PRO A 56 19.01 -8.73 6.03
CA PRO A 56 19.20 -10.00 6.75
C PRO A 56 18.27 -11.12 6.29
N PHE A 57 17.09 -10.81 5.75
CA PHE A 57 16.11 -11.81 5.30
C PHE A 57 16.44 -12.39 3.92
N HIS A 58 17.24 -11.68 3.12
CA HIS A 58 17.73 -12.16 1.84
C HIS A 58 19.06 -11.49 1.48
N PRO A 59 20.20 -11.94 2.06
CA PRO A 59 21.50 -11.28 1.88
C PRO A 59 22.13 -11.46 0.49
N HIS A 60 21.57 -12.37 -0.32
CA HIS A 60 22.14 -12.68 -1.62
C HIS A 60 21.86 -11.59 -2.66
N PHE A 61 22.90 -11.18 -3.38
CA PHE A 61 22.79 -10.34 -4.56
C PHE A 61 22.69 -11.20 -5.80
N HIS A 62 21.61 -11.02 -6.56
CA HIS A 62 21.49 -11.63 -7.87
C HIS A 62 21.96 -10.63 -8.92
N LYS A 63 22.82 -11.08 -9.82
CA LYS A 63 23.18 -10.28 -10.99
C LYS A 63 21.97 -10.19 -11.92
N PRO A 64 21.76 -9.05 -12.61
CA PRO A 64 20.71 -8.93 -13.62
C PRO A 64 20.87 -10.02 -14.67
N GLU A 65 19.82 -10.80 -14.94
CA GLU A 65 19.85 -11.83 -15.98
C GLU A 65 19.85 -11.21 -17.39
N SER A 66 19.16 -10.08 -17.54
CA SER A 66 19.06 -9.35 -18.79
C SER A 66 18.68 -7.89 -18.55
N LEU A 67 18.97 -7.03 -19.52
CA LEU A 67 18.51 -5.63 -19.49
C LEU A 67 16.99 -5.52 -19.36
N LYS A 68 16.24 -6.41 -19.99
CA LYS A 68 14.77 -6.46 -19.88
C LYS A 68 14.30 -6.72 -18.45
N THR A 69 14.95 -7.66 -17.75
CA THR A 69 14.63 -7.97 -16.35
C THR A 69 14.93 -6.77 -15.45
N GLU A 70 16.10 -6.15 -15.63
CA GLU A 70 16.46 -4.97 -14.82
C GLU A 70 15.51 -3.78 -15.07
N LEU A 71 15.08 -3.55 -16.32
CA LEU A 71 14.09 -2.52 -16.63
C LEU A 71 12.72 -2.80 -15.96
N LEU A 72 12.31 -4.07 -15.85
CA LEU A 72 11.11 -4.45 -15.11
C LEU A 72 11.29 -4.21 -13.60
N GLU A 73 12.48 -4.47 -13.05
CA GLU A 73 12.79 -4.18 -11.64
C GLU A 73 12.83 -2.67 -11.37
N VAL A 74 13.35 -1.86 -12.28
CA VAL A 74 13.23 -0.38 -12.23
C VAL A 74 11.77 0.05 -12.24
N ALA A 75 10.96 -0.54 -13.13
CA ALA A 75 9.53 -0.24 -13.19
C ALA A 75 8.79 -0.65 -11.91
N LEU A 76 9.19 -1.75 -11.23
CA LEU A 76 8.69 -2.10 -9.89
C LEU A 76 9.03 -1.00 -8.86
N GLY A 77 10.27 -0.50 -8.87
CA GLY A 77 10.71 0.58 -7.99
C GLY A 77 9.92 1.87 -8.20
N ILE A 78 9.65 2.21 -9.47
CA ILE A 78 8.87 3.41 -9.82
C ILE A 78 7.41 3.22 -9.40
N THR A 79 6.77 2.13 -9.82
CA THR A 79 5.32 1.95 -9.65
C THR A 79 4.94 1.52 -8.24
N GLY A 80 5.64 0.58 -7.64
CA GLY A 80 5.38 0.08 -6.29
C GLY A 80 6.12 0.84 -5.19
N GLY A 81 7.05 1.71 -5.56
CA GLY A 81 7.84 2.54 -4.65
C GLY A 81 7.54 4.02 -4.87
N SER A 82 8.33 4.67 -5.74
CA SER A 82 8.39 6.11 -5.85
C SER A 82 7.03 6.75 -6.11
N LEU A 83 6.33 6.33 -7.15
CA LEU A 83 5.08 6.95 -7.59
C LEU A 83 3.93 6.65 -6.61
N TYR A 84 3.84 5.39 -6.14
CA TYR A 84 2.82 4.98 -5.17
C TYR A 84 2.96 5.76 -3.85
N PHE A 85 4.11 5.64 -3.18
CA PHE A 85 4.26 6.19 -1.83
C PHE A 85 4.44 7.71 -1.79
N LEU A 86 5.01 8.34 -2.83
CA LEU A 86 5.00 9.79 -2.90
C LEU A 86 3.59 10.32 -3.13
N GLY A 87 2.84 9.73 -4.05
CA GLY A 87 1.44 10.07 -4.28
C GLY A 87 0.62 9.95 -2.99
N GLU A 88 0.75 8.83 -2.27
CA GLU A 88 0.10 8.58 -0.98
C GLU A 88 0.54 9.62 0.08
N SER A 89 1.84 9.86 0.25
CA SER A 89 2.35 10.79 1.26
C SER A 89 1.90 12.24 0.99
N TYR A 90 1.91 12.67 -0.26
CA TYR A 90 1.36 13.97 -0.63
C TYR A 90 -0.15 14.02 -0.47
N ALA A 91 -0.88 12.95 -0.79
CA ALA A 91 -2.32 12.86 -0.54
C ALA A 91 -2.62 13.02 0.95
N ILE A 92 -1.90 12.30 1.83
CA ILE A 92 -2.03 12.41 3.30
C ILE A 92 -1.66 13.82 3.80
N LYS A 93 -0.67 14.46 3.19
CA LYS A 93 -0.29 15.84 3.54
C LYS A 93 -1.46 16.81 3.34
N TYR A 94 -2.21 16.66 2.25
CA TYR A 94 -3.31 17.55 1.85
C TYR A 94 -4.71 17.06 2.27
N SER A 95 -4.78 15.96 3.03
CA SER A 95 -6.04 15.35 3.48
C SER A 95 -5.86 14.65 4.82
N THR A 96 -6.82 13.80 5.17
CA THR A 96 -6.75 12.91 6.32
C THR A 96 -6.25 11.52 5.91
N PRO A 97 -5.52 10.79 6.78
CA PRO A 97 -5.19 9.39 6.61
C PRO A 97 -6.39 8.53 6.21
N SER A 98 -7.52 8.72 6.91
CA SER A 98 -8.76 7.97 6.68
C SER A 98 -9.26 8.10 5.24
N ASN A 99 -9.36 9.33 4.71
CA ASN A 99 -9.83 9.56 3.34
C ASN A 99 -8.89 8.94 2.30
N VAL A 100 -7.59 9.07 2.51
CA VAL A 100 -6.60 8.48 1.59
C VAL A 100 -6.66 6.96 1.62
N ALA A 101 -6.75 6.35 2.81
CA ALA A 101 -6.87 4.89 2.96
C ALA A 101 -8.13 4.34 2.27
N ILE A 102 -9.26 5.04 2.36
CA ILE A 102 -10.51 4.64 1.70
C ILE A 102 -10.33 4.66 0.17
N ILE A 103 -9.73 5.71 -0.39
CA ILE A 103 -9.47 5.79 -1.84
C ILE A 103 -8.48 4.68 -2.27
N VAL A 104 -7.41 4.48 -1.52
CA VAL A 104 -6.39 3.45 -1.81
C VAL A 104 -6.97 2.05 -1.75
N ALA A 105 -8.03 1.81 -0.96
CA ALA A 105 -8.73 0.52 -0.94
C ALA A 105 -9.36 0.14 -2.29
N THR A 106 -9.45 1.04 -3.27
CA THR A 106 -9.87 0.72 -4.64
C THR A 106 -8.75 0.10 -5.49
N ALA A 107 -7.52 -0.01 -4.98
CA ALA A 107 -6.38 -0.57 -5.72
C ALA A 107 -6.62 -1.97 -6.32
N PRO A 108 -7.33 -2.92 -5.67
CA PRO A 108 -7.67 -4.19 -6.31
C PRO A 108 -8.50 -4.04 -7.58
N LEU A 109 -9.44 -3.09 -7.61
CA LEU A 109 -10.25 -2.83 -8.82
C LEU A 109 -9.39 -2.29 -9.95
N ALA A 110 -8.54 -1.29 -9.67
CA ALA A 110 -7.59 -0.78 -10.65
C ALA A 110 -6.68 -1.90 -11.18
N THR A 111 -6.21 -2.78 -10.30
CA THR A 111 -5.40 -3.95 -10.68
C THR A 111 -6.17 -4.88 -11.61
N ILE A 112 -7.45 -5.17 -11.34
CA ILE A 112 -8.30 -6.02 -12.19
C ILE A 112 -8.45 -5.39 -13.59
N PHE A 113 -8.81 -4.10 -13.65
CA PHE A 113 -8.98 -3.40 -14.94
C PHE A 113 -7.69 -3.39 -15.76
N LEU A 114 -6.56 -3.04 -15.14
CA LEU A 114 -5.28 -3.02 -15.81
C LEU A 114 -4.81 -4.44 -16.22
N ALA A 115 -4.99 -5.42 -15.33
CA ALA A 115 -4.64 -6.81 -15.63
C ALA A 115 -5.42 -7.37 -16.83
N SER A 116 -6.72 -7.07 -16.93
CA SER A 116 -7.52 -7.49 -18.09
C SER A 116 -7.06 -6.88 -19.41
N ARG A 117 -6.42 -5.68 -19.37
CA ARG A 117 -5.89 -5.02 -20.57
C ARG A 117 -4.52 -5.54 -20.98
N PHE A 118 -3.67 -5.90 -19.99
CA PHE A 118 -2.27 -6.25 -20.23
C PHE A 118 -1.99 -7.77 -20.13
N LEU A 119 -2.84 -8.52 -19.43
CA LEU A 119 -2.71 -9.97 -19.25
C LEU A 119 -3.85 -10.70 -19.94
N LYS A 120 -3.56 -11.50 -20.94
CA LYS A 120 -4.58 -12.26 -21.72
C LYS A 120 -5.39 -13.26 -20.87
N SER A 121 -4.89 -13.62 -19.68
CA SER A 121 -5.54 -14.57 -18.76
C SER A 121 -6.66 -13.96 -17.90
N GLU A 122 -6.77 -12.63 -17.88
CA GLU A 122 -7.74 -11.93 -17.02
C GLU A 122 -8.90 -11.38 -17.87
N GLN A 123 -10.13 -11.77 -17.53
CA GLN A 123 -11.34 -11.29 -18.22
C GLN A 123 -12.20 -10.43 -17.29
N ILE A 124 -12.73 -9.32 -17.82
CA ILE A 124 -13.68 -8.49 -17.09
C ILE A 124 -15.06 -9.14 -17.18
N THR A 125 -15.62 -9.55 -16.04
CA THR A 125 -16.98 -10.04 -15.93
C THR A 125 -17.98 -8.92 -15.63
N ARG A 126 -19.28 -9.17 -15.83
CA ARG A 126 -20.35 -8.21 -15.46
C ARG A 126 -20.28 -7.83 -13.97
N GLN A 127 -19.95 -8.78 -13.11
CA GLN A 127 -19.81 -8.55 -11.67
C GLN A 127 -18.62 -7.62 -11.34
N VAL A 128 -17.52 -7.74 -12.08
CA VAL A 128 -16.38 -6.80 -11.95
C VAL A 128 -16.79 -5.39 -12.34
N VAL A 129 -17.58 -5.23 -13.40
CA VAL A 129 -18.09 -3.93 -13.83
C VAL A 129 -19.04 -3.34 -12.77
N LEU A 130 -20.01 -4.13 -12.29
CA LEU A 130 -20.95 -3.70 -11.26
C LEU A 130 -20.23 -3.33 -9.95
N GLY A 131 -19.31 -4.18 -9.50
CA GLY A 131 -18.48 -3.90 -8.32
C GLY A 131 -17.65 -2.63 -8.49
N GLY A 132 -17.09 -2.40 -9.68
CA GLY A 132 -16.38 -1.18 -10.02
C GLY A 132 -17.24 0.08 -9.96
N LEU A 133 -18.48 0.02 -10.46
CA LEU A 133 -19.42 1.14 -10.40
C LEU A 133 -19.84 1.46 -8.95
N ILE A 134 -20.11 0.43 -8.14
CA ILE A 134 -20.43 0.61 -6.71
C ILE A 134 -19.25 1.25 -5.97
N ALA A 135 -18.03 0.75 -6.20
CA ALA A 135 -16.83 1.31 -5.57
C ALA A 135 -16.56 2.76 -6.04
N LEU A 136 -16.79 3.07 -7.33
CA LEU A 136 -16.67 4.42 -7.85
C LEU A 136 -17.66 5.38 -7.16
N ALA A 137 -18.91 4.96 -6.93
CA ALA A 137 -19.87 5.75 -6.17
C ALA A 137 -19.36 6.02 -4.73
N GLY A 138 -18.73 5.04 -4.09
CA GLY A 138 -18.10 5.20 -2.78
C GLY A 138 -16.93 6.20 -2.81
N VAL A 139 -16.06 6.15 -3.82
CA VAL A 139 -14.98 7.14 -4.01
C VAL A 139 -15.56 8.54 -4.18
N LEU A 140 -16.61 8.70 -4.99
CA LEU A 140 -17.28 10.01 -5.18
C LEU A 140 -17.84 10.54 -3.87
N MET A 141 -18.40 9.70 -2.99
CA MET A 141 -18.86 10.13 -1.66
C MET A 141 -17.70 10.62 -0.78
N VAL A 142 -16.55 9.94 -0.79
CA VAL A 142 -15.35 10.37 -0.05
C VAL A 142 -14.80 11.68 -0.63
N VAL A 143 -14.77 11.81 -1.95
CA VAL A 143 -14.36 13.06 -2.62
C VAL A 143 -15.31 14.22 -2.28
N TYR A 144 -16.62 13.96 -2.28
CA TYR A 144 -17.62 14.94 -1.86
C TYR A 144 -17.42 15.40 -0.41
N ASN A 145 -17.14 14.44 0.50
CA ASN A 145 -16.77 14.78 1.88
C ASN A 145 -15.53 15.68 1.93
N GLY A 146 -14.53 15.41 1.08
CA GLY A 146 -13.33 16.24 0.96
C GLY A 146 -13.62 17.68 0.52
N ILE A 147 -14.58 17.86 -0.37
CA ILE A 147 -15.03 19.20 -0.81
C ILE A 147 -15.79 19.92 0.30
N ALA A 148 -16.59 19.20 1.09
CA ALA A 148 -17.36 19.75 2.18
C ALA A 148 -16.52 20.12 3.42
N MET A 149 -15.31 19.57 3.54
CA MET A 149 -14.40 19.83 4.67
C MET A 149 -13.23 20.75 4.24
N PRO A 150 -13.08 21.94 4.84
CA PRO A 150 -12.11 22.96 4.39
C PRO A 150 -10.63 22.50 4.42
N TYR A 151 -10.31 21.49 5.23
CA TYR A 151 -8.95 20.96 5.38
C TYR A 151 -8.60 19.83 4.40
N ILE A 152 -9.56 19.38 3.57
CA ILE A 152 -9.34 18.35 2.56
C ILE A 152 -9.25 19.01 1.19
N GLN A 153 -8.07 19.00 0.60
CA GLN A 153 -7.86 19.59 -0.72
C GLN A 153 -8.18 18.57 -1.83
N PRO A 154 -8.90 18.93 -2.89
CA PRO A 154 -9.23 18.03 -4.01
C PRO A 154 -8.02 17.37 -4.67
N VAL A 155 -6.86 18.04 -4.66
CA VAL A 155 -5.60 17.48 -5.17
C VAL A 155 -5.20 16.21 -4.42
N SER A 156 -5.58 16.04 -3.16
CA SER A 156 -5.29 14.82 -2.39
C SER A 156 -5.95 13.58 -2.99
N CYS A 157 -7.20 13.74 -3.46
CA CYS A 157 -7.94 12.66 -4.11
C CYS A 157 -7.27 12.23 -5.43
N LEU A 158 -6.83 13.22 -6.23
CA LEU A 158 -6.10 12.95 -7.47
C LEU A 158 -4.78 12.19 -7.19
N LEU A 159 -4.01 12.61 -6.18
CA LEU A 159 -2.77 11.97 -5.78
C LEU A 159 -3.00 10.54 -5.27
N ALA A 160 -4.05 10.31 -4.49
CA ALA A 160 -4.44 8.98 -4.04
C ALA A 160 -4.83 8.07 -5.22
N ILE A 161 -5.57 8.60 -6.22
CA ILE A 161 -5.91 7.85 -7.45
C ILE A 161 -4.65 7.51 -8.27
N ILE A 162 -3.70 8.42 -8.38
CA ILE A 162 -2.40 8.15 -9.02
C ILE A 162 -1.69 6.99 -8.31
N SER A 163 -1.69 6.97 -6.97
CA SER A 163 -1.13 5.86 -6.20
C SER A 163 -1.85 4.54 -6.49
N VAL A 164 -3.18 4.55 -6.55
CA VAL A 164 -4.00 3.38 -6.89
C VAL A 164 -3.64 2.80 -8.26
N ILE A 165 -3.55 3.66 -9.27
CA ILE A 165 -3.17 3.25 -10.65
C ILE A 165 -1.74 2.71 -10.66
N SER A 166 -0.83 3.37 -9.96
CA SER A 166 0.56 2.97 -9.83
C SER A 166 0.70 1.56 -9.21
N TRP A 167 -0.04 1.29 -8.14
CA TRP A 167 -0.11 -0.03 -7.53
C TRP A 167 -0.66 -1.10 -8.47
N GLY A 168 -1.63 -0.74 -9.31
CA GLY A 168 -2.15 -1.64 -10.35
C GLY A 168 -1.06 -2.08 -11.33
N PHE A 169 -0.23 -1.15 -11.83
CA PHE A 169 0.91 -1.47 -12.68
C PHE A 169 1.96 -2.31 -11.94
N TYR A 170 2.31 -1.94 -10.70
CA TYR A 170 3.19 -2.74 -9.86
C TYR A 170 2.72 -4.20 -9.75
N SER A 171 1.44 -4.40 -9.49
CA SER A 171 0.84 -5.74 -9.36
C SER A 171 0.95 -6.56 -10.66
N ILE A 172 0.83 -5.91 -11.82
CA ILE A 172 1.03 -6.58 -13.13
C ILE A 172 2.49 -6.96 -13.33
N ILE A 173 3.42 -6.04 -13.04
CA ILE A 173 4.84 -6.28 -13.22
C ILE A 173 5.32 -7.43 -12.31
N ILE A 174 4.85 -7.47 -11.06
CA ILE A 174 5.11 -8.61 -10.16
C ILE A 174 4.69 -9.92 -10.81
N LYS A 175 3.48 -10.00 -11.38
CA LYS A 175 3.01 -11.23 -12.05
C LYS A 175 3.89 -11.66 -13.21
N ILE A 176 4.53 -10.72 -13.91
CA ILE A 176 5.43 -11.01 -15.01
C ILE A 176 6.78 -11.56 -14.51
N ILE A 177 7.24 -11.08 -13.36
CA ILE A 177 8.57 -11.43 -12.79
C ILE A 177 8.48 -12.64 -11.84
N ASP A 178 7.38 -12.81 -11.12
CA ASP A 178 7.21 -13.61 -9.89
C ASP A 178 7.60 -15.09 -10.00
N SER A 179 7.52 -15.70 -11.17
CA SER A 179 7.81 -17.14 -11.30
C SER A 179 9.31 -17.49 -11.10
N ARG A 180 10.20 -16.52 -10.94
CA ARG A 180 11.65 -16.71 -10.97
C ARG A 180 12.36 -16.35 -9.66
N TYR A 181 11.83 -15.40 -8.89
CA TYR A 181 12.55 -14.82 -7.75
C TYR A 181 11.76 -14.90 -6.43
N PRO A 182 12.45 -15.10 -5.28
CA PRO A 182 11.81 -15.03 -3.98
C PRO A 182 11.20 -13.65 -3.71
N THR A 183 10.04 -13.61 -3.04
CA THR A 183 9.34 -12.35 -2.69
C THR A 183 10.25 -11.35 -1.96
N ALA A 184 11.12 -11.83 -1.05
CA ALA A 184 12.07 -10.98 -0.33
C ALA A 184 13.08 -10.29 -1.26
N TYR A 185 13.50 -10.96 -2.34
CA TYR A 185 14.36 -10.36 -3.37
C TYR A 185 13.62 -9.25 -4.12
N ILE A 186 12.41 -9.55 -4.59
CA ILE A 186 11.57 -8.58 -5.33
C ILE A 186 11.32 -7.34 -4.47
N THR A 187 10.94 -7.52 -3.20
CA THR A 187 10.71 -6.42 -2.25
C THR A 187 11.97 -5.56 -2.08
N ARG A 188 13.13 -6.19 -1.87
CA ARG A 188 14.39 -5.46 -1.71
C ARG A 188 14.78 -4.69 -2.97
N LYS A 189 14.62 -5.29 -4.16
CA LYS A 189 14.87 -4.62 -5.44
C LYS A 189 13.90 -3.47 -5.68
N THR A 190 12.64 -3.63 -5.31
CA THR A 190 11.65 -2.55 -5.34
C THR A 190 12.11 -1.37 -4.49
N PHE A 191 12.55 -1.60 -3.25
CA PHE A 191 13.03 -0.52 -2.37
C PHE A 191 14.32 0.12 -2.90
N PHE A 192 15.25 -0.67 -3.43
CA PHE A 192 16.46 -0.15 -4.06
C PHE A 192 16.14 0.81 -5.20
N TRP A 193 15.38 0.36 -6.19
CA TRP A 193 15.03 1.19 -7.34
C TRP A 193 14.10 2.35 -6.98
N ALA A 194 13.24 2.20 -5.98
CA ALA A 194 12.44 3.28 -5.46
C ALA A 194 13.31 4.42 -4.92
N VAL A 195 14.36 4.10 -4.15
CA VAL A 195 15.32 5.10 -3.66
C VAL A 195 16.10 5.70 -4.82
N VAL A 196 16.69 4.88 -5.69
CA VAL A 196 17.54 5.36 -6.81
C VAL A 196 16.77 6.31 -7.71
N THR A 197 15.52 6.02 -8.04
CA THR A 197 14.70 6.86 -8.93
C THR A 197 14.28 8.20 -8.31
N ILE A 198 14.25 8.29 -6.98
CA ILE A 198 13.88 9.51 -6.24
C ILE A 198 15.08 10.37 -5.83
N LEU A 199 16.29 9.79 -5.73
CA LEU A 199 17.48 10.53 -5.32
C LEU A 199 17.74 11.81 -6.12
N PRO A 200 17.60 11.87 -7.45
CA PRO A 200 17.77 13.11 -8.18
C PRO A 200 16.81 14.21 -7.71
N LEU A 201 15.55 13.85 -7.46
CA LEU A 201 14.56 14.80 -6.96
C LEU A 201 14.86 15.22 -5.51
N TYR A 202 15.28 14.28 -4.66
CA TYR A 202 15.68 14.55 -3.28
C TYR A 202 16.82 15.57 -3.22
N PHE A 203 17.87 15.39 -4.01
CA PHE A 203 18.99 16.34 -4.05
C PHE A 203 18.60 17.68 -4.69
N ALA A 204 17.63 17.71 -5.59
CA ALA A 204 17.13 18.93 -6.19
C ALA A 204 16.37 19.83 -5.19
N THR A 205 15.79 19.26 -4.14
CA THR A 205 15.09 20.06 -3.10
C THR A 205 16.04 20.94 -2.28
N LYS A 206 17.34 20.57 -2.22
CA LYS A 206 18.39 21.26 -1.44
C LYS A 206 18.02 21.47 0.05
N ASP A 207 17.14 20.62 0.57
CA ASP A 207 16.76 20.71 1.97
C ASP A 207 17.90 20.23 2.87
N PRO A 208 18.21 20.97 3.95
CA PRO A 208 19.27 20.56 4.86
C PRO A 208 18.84 19.31 5.64
N PHE A 209 19.68 18.28 5.64
CA PHE A 209 19.50 17.12 6.51
C PHE A 209 19.57 17.55 7.98
N ASN A 210 18.52 17.31 8.74
CA ASN A 210 18.45 17.62 10.16
C ASN A 210 18.40 16.34 11.01
N PRO A 211 19.54 15.85 11.53
CA PRO A 211 19.59 14.63 12.33
C PRO A 211 18.82 14.72 13.65
N ARG A 212 18.58 15.91 14.19
CA ARG A 212 17.83 16.10 15.44
C ARG A 212 16.39 15.67 15.35
N LEU A 213 15.80 15.69 14.14
CA LEU A 213 14.43 15.22 13.92
C LEU A 213 14.27 13.72 14.19
N PHE A 214 15.33 12.93 13.99
CA PHE A 214 15.34 11.50 14.26
C PHE A 214 15.47 11.17 15.75
N LEU A 215 15.94 12.13 16.55
CA LEU A 215 16.05 11.98 18.02
C LEU A 215 14.73 12.26 18.75
N LYS A 216 13.73 12.83 18.06
CA LYS A 216 12.39 12.96 18.62
C LYS A 216 11.79 11.56 18.75
N PRO A 217 11.36 11.11 19.97
CA PRO A 217 10.83 9.75 20.17
C PRO A 217 9.65 9.44 19.25
N GLU A 218 8.77 10.41 19.02
CA GLU A 218 7.61 10.28 18.13
C GLU A 218 8.03 9.98 16.68
N ASN A 219 9.03 10.71 16.16
CA ASN A 219 9.55 10.51 14.82
C ASN A 219 10.28 9.16 14.68
N ALA A 220 11.15 8.84 15.65
CA ALA A 220 11.89 7.59 15.67
C ALA A 220 10.94 6.38 15.69
N PHE A 221 9.92 6.41 16.55
CA PHE A 221 8.91 5.36 16.63
C PHE A 221 8.13 5.20 15.31
N ASN A 222 7.60 6.31 14.76
CA ASN A 222 6.80 6.25 13.54
C ASN A 222 7.64 5.85 12.33
N LEU A 223 8.91 6.30 12.23
CA LEU A 223 9.80 5.88 11.14
C LEU A 223 10.15 4.40 11.25
N LEU A 224 10.39 3.88 12.47
CA LEU A 224 10.61 2.46 12.71
C LEU A 224 9.35 1.65 12.37
N MET A 225 8.17 2.17 12.71
CA MET A 225 6.87 1.59 12.36
C MET A 225 6.76 1.43 10.84
N LEU A 226 7.06 2.47 10.07
CA LEU A 226 7.00 2.43 8.61
C LEU A 226 8.05 1.48 8.00
N ALA A 227 9.31 1.57 8.43
CA ALA A 227 10.41 0.85 7.79
C ALA A 227 10.50 -0.62 8.23
N PHE A 228 10.37 -0.90 9.53
CA PHE A 228 10.53 -2.25 10.06
C PHE A 228 9.21 -3.02 10.08
N PHE A 229 8.21 -2.51 10.80
CA PHE A 229 6.96 -3.27 10.98
C PHE A 229 6.16 -3.35 9.68
N ALA A 230 5.90 -2.22 9.03
CA ALA A 230 5.05 -2.20 7.85
C ALA A 230 5.76 -2.62 6.56
N SER A 231 7.05 -2.31 6.39
CA SER A 231 7.77 -2.65 5.16
C SER A 231 8.53 -3.97 5.27
N THR A 232 9.19 -4.31 6.37
CA THR A 232 10.01 -5.52 6.49
C THR A 232 9.21 -6.68 7.06
N MET A 233 8.68 -6.55 8.27
CA MET A 233 7.95 -7.62 8.97
C MET A 233 6.64 -7.99 8.27
N ALA A 234 5.82 -6.99 7.95
CA ALA A 234 4.52 -7.21 7.34
C ALA A 234 4.63 -7.96 6.01
N TYR A 235 5.58 -7.58 5.15
CA TYR A 235 5.80 -8.29 3.88
C TYR A 235 6.29 -9.74 4.09
N ALA A 236 7.16 -9.99 5.08
CA ALA A 236 7.61 -11.34 5.40
C ALA A 236 6.45 -12.22 5.92
N ILE A 237 5.63 -11.68 6.81
CA ILE A 237 4.43 -12.37 7.34
C ILE A 237 3.43 -12.62 6.21
N TRP A 238 3.13 -11.61 5.41
CA TRP A 238 2.20 -11.68 4.29
C TRP A 238 2.57 -12.74 3.28
N GLY A 239 3.84 -12.79 2.87
CA GLY A 239 4.33 -13.80 1.94
C GLY A 239 4.15 -15.22 2.46
N LYS A 240 4.49 -15.48 3.74
CA LYS A 240 4.28 -16.79 4.38
C LYS A 240 2.80 -17.14 4.53
N ALA A 241 1.97 -16.18 4.92
CA ALA A 241 0.53 -16.39 5.07
C ALA A 241 -0.12 -16.70 3.72
N THR A 242 0.24 -15.97 2.66
CA THR A 242 -0.22 -16.21 1.29
C THR A 242 0.16 -17.58 0.78
N ALA A 243 1.37 -18.05 1.08
CA ALA A 243 1.81 -19.40 0.71
C ALA A 243 1.00 -20.51 1.41
N VAL A 244 0.52 -20.28 2.65
CA VAL A 244 -0.24 -21.28 3.42
C VAL A 244 -1.75 -21.22 3.19
N LEU A 245 -2.33 -20.01 3.17
CA LEU A 245 -3.78 -19.81 3.09
C LEU A 245 -4.28 -19.58 1.66
N GLY A 246 -3.37 -19.28 0.74
CA GLY A 246 -3.68 -18.88 -0.63
C GLY A 246 -3.92 -17.38 -0.79
N ALA A 247 -3.56 -16.86 -1.97
CA ALA A 247 -3.60 -15.42 -2.26
C ALA A 247 -5.01 -14.82 -2.15
N ALA A 248 -6.05 -15.53 -2.63
CA ALA A 248 -7.41 -15.02 -2.59
C ALA A 248 -7.90 -14.77 -1.16
N LYS A 249 -7.68 -15.73 -0.24
CA LYS A 249 -8.09 -15.57 1.17
C LYS A 249 -7.30 -14.47 1.88
N THR A 250 -6.01 -14.38 1.60
CA THR A 250 -5.13 -13.37 2.21
C THR A 250 -5.52 -11.97 1.74
N ASN A 251 -5.73 -11.78 0.44
CA ASN A 251 -6.09 -10.47 -0.13
C ASN A 251 -7.42 -9.92 0.41
N ASN A 252 -8.38 -10.75 0.79
CA ASN A 252 -9.65 -10.28 1.37
C ASN A 252 -9.45 -9.47 2.66
N PHE A 253 -8.35 -9.70 3.39
CA PHE A 253 -8.04 -8.92 4.61
C PHE A 253 -7.59 -7.49 4.31
N ILE A 254 -7.06 -7.19 3.13
CA ILE A 254 -6.65 -5.83 2.72
C ILE A 254 -7.82 -4.85 2.84
N TYR A 255 -9.05 -5.31 2.59
CA TYR A 255 -10.25 -4.49 2.70
C TYR A 255 -10.55 -4.00 4.12
N MET A 256 -9.90 -4.56 5.13
CA MET A 256 -10.00 -4.09 6.52
C MET A 256 -9.12 -2.86 6.79
N ILE A 257 -8.14 -2.55 5.94
CA ILE A 257 -7.21 -1.42 6.12
C ILE A 257 -7.96 -0.10 6.34
N PRO A 258 -8.93 0.32 5.51
CA PRO A 258 -9.64 1.58 5.73
C PRO A 258 -10.37 1.64 7.06
N LEU A 259 -10.94 0.51 7.50
CA LEU A 259 -11.65 0.43 8.77
C LEU A 259 -10.70 0.66 9.95
N PHE A 260 -9.56 -0.03 9.97
CA PHE A 260 -8.57 0.16 11.03
C PHE A 260 -7.93 1.55 10.95
N THR A 261 -7.66 2.08 9.76
CA THR A 261 -7.15 3.45 9.60
C THR A 261 -8.14 4.49 10.13
N LEU A 262 -9.44 4.34 9.89
CA LEU A 262 -10.48 5.21 10.45
C LEU A 262 -10.43 5.20 11.98
N ILE A 263 -10.34 4.02 12.59
CA ILE A 263 -10.28 3.86 14.05
C ILE A 263 -8.99 4.48 14.61
N GLU A 264 -7.85 4.12 14.06
CA GLU A 264 -6.53 4.61 14.49
C GLU A 264 -6.42 6.14 14.34
N SER A 265 -6.88 6.67 13.22
CA SER A 265 -6.84 8.10 12.92
C SER A 265 -7.73 8.89 13.88
N SER A 266 -8.91 8.36 14.22
CA SER A 266 -9.79 8.98 15.21
C SER A 266 -9.16 9.00 16.61
N ILE A 267 -8.54 7.88 17.04
CA ILE A 267 -7.94 7.76 18.37
C ILE A 267 -6.65 8.58 18.48
N ILE A 268 -5.77 8.52 17.48
CA ILE A 268 -4.41 9.08 17.56
C ILE A 268 -4.37 10.54 17.10
N LEU A 269 -5.13 10.88 16.05
CA LEU A 269 -5.11 12.22 15.45
C LEU A 269 -6.33 13.06 15.79
N GLY A 270 -7.35 12.49 16.44
CA GLY A 270 -8.59 13.18 16.75
C GLY A 270 -9.45 13.47 15.51
N GLU A 271 -9.30 12.70 14.43
CA GLU A 271 -10.11 12.89 13.24
C GLU A 271 -11.59 12.54 13.51
N PRO A 272 -12.54 13.43 13.15
CA PRO A 272 -13.95 13.13 13.34
C PRO A 272 -14.41 12.03 12.38
N PHE A 273 -15.26 11.14 12.86
CA PHE A 273 -15.98 10.20 12.00
C PHE A 273 -16.98 10.97 11.13
N SER A 274 -16.71 11.04 9.84
CA SER A 274 -17.66 11.59 8.87
C SER A 274 -18.59 10.50 8.38
N ILE A 275 -19.90 10.77 8.36
CA ILE A 275 -20.90 9.85 7.80
C ILE A 275 -20.61 9.55 6.31
N TYR A 276 -20.14 10.52 5.55
CA TYR A 276 -19.78 10.35 4.13
C TYR A 276 -18.57 9.44 3.97
N ALA A 277 -17.55 9.55 4.85
CA ALA A 277 -16.40 8.66 4.83
C ALA A 277 -16.81 7.21 5.17
N VAL A 278 -17.69 7.02 6.15
CA VAL A 278 -18.20 5.69 6.54
C VAL A 278 -19.03 5.08 5.41
N LEU A 279 -20.00 5.82 4.84
CA LEU A 279 -20.83 5.34 3.74
C LEU A 279 -19.99 5.06 2.48
N GLY A 280 -19.03 5.96 2.17
CA GLY A 280 -18.08 5.75 1.08
C GLY A 280 -17.24 4.50 1.26
N ALA A 281 -16.72 4.26 2.48
CA ALA A 281 -15.99 3.04 2.81
C ALA A 281 -16.84 1.78 2.61
N VAL A 282 -18.09 1.77 3.09
CA VAL A 282 -19.03 0.65 2.92
C VAL A 282 -19.29 0.37 1.44
N LEU A 283 -19.52 1.40 0.62
CA LEU A 283 -19.72 1.24 -0.82
C LEU A 283 -18.46 0.72 -1.53
N ILE A 284 -17.27 1.25 -1.20
CA ILE A 284 -16.02 0.78 -1.78
C ILE A 284 -15.79 -0.68 -1.43
N LEU A 285 -15.89 -1.04 -0.14
CA LEU A 285 -15.71 -2.42 0.30
C LEU A 285 -16.72 -3.36 -0.35
N GLY A 286 -18.00 -2.98 -0.39
CA GLY A 286 -19.07 -3.74 -1.03
C GLY A 286 -18.81 -3.93 -2.54
N GLY A 287 -18.39 -2.89 -3.23
CA GLY A 287 -18.05 -2.94 -4.65
C GLY A 287 -16.86 -3.86 -4.95
N VAL A 288 -15.80 -3.74 -4.15
CA VAL A 288 -14.60 -4.58 -4.31
C VAL A 288 -14.91 -6.04 -3.99
N ILE A 289 -15.64 -6.34 -2.92
CA ILE A 289 -16.07 -7.72 -2.58
C ILE A 289 -16.91 -8.30 -3.73
N THR A 290 -17.85 -7.52 -4.28
CA THR A 290 -18.67 -7.94 -5.43
C THR A 290 -17.82 -8.30 -6.64
N ALA A 291 -16.79 -7.50 -6.94
CA ALA A 291 -15.87 -7.79 -8.04
C ALA A 291 -14.98 -9.01 -7.80
N GLU A 292 -14.54 -9.23 -6.55
CA GLU A 292 -13.71 -10.40 -6.18
C GLU A 292 -14.48 -11.73 -6.20
N LEU A 293 -15.72 -11.75 -5.72
CA LEU A 293 -16.56 -12.96 -5.74
C LEU A 293 -16.74 -13.52 -7.15
N ALA A 294 -16.72 -12.66 -8.18
CA ALA A 294 -16.76 -13.07 -9.57
C ALA A 294 -15.55 -13.90 -10.03
N ARG A 295 -14.41 -13.76 -9.36
CA ARG A 295 -13.15 -14.47 -9.70
C ARG A 295 -13.06 -15.84 -9.03
N GLY A 296 -13.76 -16.03 -7.91
CA GLY A 296 -13.77 -17.29 -7.16
C GLY A 296 -14.64 -18.39 -7.76
N THR A 297 -15.43 -18.08 -8.77
CA THR A 297 -16.38 -19.02 -9.42
C THR A 297 -15.85 -19.63 -10.72
N LYS A 298 -14.58 -19.43 -11.03
CA LYS A 298 -13.85 -20.10 -12.11
C LYS A 298 -12.69 -20.89 -11.52
#